data_b51ba333ecb0c439cc29549229bed79b
#
_entry.id   b51ba333ecb0c439cc29549229bed79b
#
_cell.length_a   1.000
_cell.length_b   1.000
_cell.length_c   1.000
_cell.angle_alpha   90.00
_cell.angle_beta   90.00
_cell.angle_gamma   90.00
#
_symmetry.space_group_name_H-M   'P 1'
#
loop_
_entity.id
_entity.type
_entity.pdbx_description
1 polymer ?
#
loop_
_entity_poly.entity_id
_entity_poly.type
_entity_poly.pdbx_seq_one_letter_code
_entity_poly.pdbx_strand_id
1 'polypeptide(L)'
;RLTADLATFTLKGLDFRDTDAVMRRVKSLGTSVELVVHCAAQPSHDWAAREPLTDFGVNANGTLNLLEATRLHCPDAVFAFMSTNKVYGDAPNELPLIETETRWELDPANPWAEHGFDEHLRIDQSKHSLFGASKVAADVLCQEYGRYFDMKTGAFRGGCLTGPAHWGAALHGFVAYR
;
A
#
# COMPACT_ATOMS: atom_id res chain seq x y z
N ARG A 1 -22.31 -5.69 -3.51
CA ARG A 1 -22.39 -7.15 -3.23
C ARG A 1 -21.52 -7.58 -2.05
N LEU A 2 -20.34 -6.96 -1.82
CA LEU A 2 -19.45 -7.29 -0.69
C LEU A 2 -20.05 -7.05 0.70
N THR A 3 -21.09 -6.25 0.81
CA THR A 3 -21.73 -5.90 2.10
C THR A 3 -22.95 -6.75 2.45
N ALA A 4 -23.41 -7.63 1.55
CA ALA A 4 -24.64 -8.39 1.74
C ALA A 4 -24.55 -9.41 2.89
N ASP A 5 -23.33 -9.88 3.20
CA ASP A 5 -23.06 -10.90 4.22
C ASP A 5 -22.54 -10.30 5.55
N LEU A 6 -22.39 -8.96 5.62
CA LEU A 6 -21.95 -8.30 6.85
C LEU A 6 -23.15 -8.04 7.78
N ALA A 7 -23.00 -8.36 9.05
CA ALA A 7 -24.03 -8.13 10.07
C ALA A 7 -24.34 -6.62 10.23
N THR A 8 -23.33 -5.78 10.09
CA THR A 8 -23.44 -4.31 10.07
C THR A 8 -22.42 -3.70 9.12
N PHE A 9 -22.86 -2.70 8.34
CA PHE A 9 -21.99 -1.91 7.47
C PHE A 9 -22.35 -0.44 7.52
N THR A 10 -21.36 0.43 7.69
CA THR A 10 -21.53 1.87 7.68
C THR A 10 -20.56 2.52 6.71
N LEU A 11 -21.07 3.20 5.67
CA LEU A 11 -20.28 4.00 4.76
C LEU A 11 -20.15 5.44 5.27
N LYS A 12 -18.92 5.94 5.30
CA LYS A 12 -18.62 7.36 5.63
C LYS A 12 -17.63 7.91 4.61
N GLY A 13 -17.96 9.06 4.02
CA GLY A 13 -17.02 9.84 3.22
C GLY A 13 -16.01 10.52 4.13
N LEU A 14 -14.71 10.37 3.86
CA LEU A 14 -13.62 10.98 4.60
C LEU A 14 -12.44 11.23 3.66
N ASP A 15 -11.93 12.46 3.66
CA ASP A 15 -10.66 12.75 2.99
C ASP A 15 -9.52 12.52 4.00
N PHE A 16 -8.63 11.58 3.70
CA PHE A 16 -7.51 11.23 4.57
C PHE A 16 -6.46 12.34 4.69
N ARG A 17 -6.50 13.36 3.82
CA ARG A 17 -5.65 14.56 3.91
C ARG A 17 -6.12 15.52 5.00
N ASP A 18 -7.38 15.47 5.39
CA ASP A 18 -7.93 16.26 6.50
C ASP A 18 -7.61 15.58 7.85
N THR A 19 -6.48 15.97 8.43
CA THR A 19 -5.98 15.43 9.69
C THR A 19 -7.02 15.48 10.81
N ASP A 20 -7.71 16.62 10.95
CA ASP A 20 -8.70 16.81 12.01
C ASP A 20 -9.93 15.91 11.83
N ALA A 21 -10.38 15.75 10.58
CA ALA A 21 -11.50 14.86 10.29
C ALA A 21 -11.14 13.39 10.56
N VAL A 22 -9.92 12.95 10.17
CA VAL A 22 -9.41 11.61 10.46
C VAL A 22 -9.32 11.39 11.97
N MET A 23 -8.70 12.32 12.71
CA MET A 23 -8.57 12.24 14.17
C MET A 23 -9.94 12.14 14.85
N ARG A 24 -10.88 13.05 14.52
CA ARG A 24 -12.24 13.01 15.07
C ARG A 24 -12.94 11.69 14.77
N ARG A 25 -12.79 11.18 13.55
CA ARG A 25 -13.47 9.93 13.14
C ARG A 25 -12.92 8.73 13.89
N VAL A 26 -11.61 8.54 13.92
CA VAL A 26 -10.97 7.40 14.60
C VAL A 26 -11.24 7.48 16.11
N LYS A 27 -11.13 8.68 16.70
CA LYS A 27 -11.49 8.91 18.12
C LYS A 27 -12.93 8.50 18.44
N SER A 28 -13.88 8.77 17.53
CA SER A 28 -15.29 8.41 17.73
C SER A 28 -15.55 6.90 17.72
N LEU A 29 -14.65 6.11 17.13
CA LEU A 29 -14.69 4.66 17.16
C LEU A 29 -13.99 4.10 18.40
N GLY A 30 -12.92 4.76 18.83
CA GLY A 30 -12.18 4.42 20.03
C GLY A 30 -11.62 3.00 20.03
N THR A 31 -11.45 2.45 21.21
CA THR A 31 -10.86 1.12 21.44
C THR A 31 -11.68 -0.08 20.94
N SER A 32 -12.86 0.17 20.36
CA SER A 32 -13.65 -0.88 19.71
C SER A 32 -13.10 -1.31 18.35
N VAL A 33 -12.11 -0.56 17.81
CA VAL A 33 -11.44 -0.92 16.56
C VAL A 33 -10.38 -1.99 16.83
N GLU A 34 -10.55 -3.15 16.24
CA GLU A 34 -9.61 -4.27 16.34
C GLU A 34 -8.66 -4.33 15.14
N LEU A 35 -9.12 -3.86 13.97
CA LEU A 35 -8.37 -3.92 12.71
C LEU A 35 -8.63 -2.68 11.87
N VAL A 36 -7.55 -2.08 11.37
CA VAL A 36 -7.57 -1.06 10.33
C VAL A 36 -6.96 -1.65 9.06
N VAL A 37 -7.73 -1.72 7.97
CA VAL A 37 -7.22 -2.12 6.64
C VAL A 37 -7.14 -0.86 5.78
N HIS A 38 -5.93 -0.35 5.58
CA HIS A 38 -5.70 0.88 4.83
C HIS A 38 -5.40 0.59 3.35
N CYS A 39 -6.45 0.68 2.52
CA CYS A 39 -6.37 0.50 1.07
C CYS A 39 -6.49 1.83 0.29
N ALA A 40 -6.79 2.93 0.97
CA ALA A 40 -6.99 4.22 0.30
C ALA A 40 -5.68 4.73 -0.28
N ALA A 41 -5.70 5.06 -1.56
CA ALA A 41 -4.53 5.56 -2.28
C ALA A 41 -4.95 6.33 -3.53
N GLN A 42 -4.07 7.20 -4.01
CA GLN A 42 -4.03 7.64 -5.41
C GLN A 42 -3.15 6.63 -6.15
N PRO A 43 -3.68 5.79 -7.07
CA PRO A 43 -2.91 4.67 -7.62
C PRO A 43 -2.24 4.95 -8.97
N SER A 44 -2.48 6.11 -9.61
CA SER A 44 -2.04 6.39 -10.97
C SER A 44 -0.66 7.04 -11.02
N HIS A 45 0.27 6.42 -11.75
CA HIS A 45 1.59 6.99 -12.04
C HIS A 45 1.50 8.29 -12.84
N ASP A 46 0.61 8.33 -13.84
CA ASP A 46 0.43 9.52 -14.70
C ASP A 46 -0.16 10.69 -13.91
N TRP A 47 -1.09 10.40 -13.01
CA TRP A 47 -1.61 11.46 -12.14
C TRP A 47 -0.55 11.95 -11.15
N ALA A 48 0.21 11.04 -10.52
CA ALA A 48 1.30 11.44 -9.63
C ALA A 48 2.28 12.39 -10.31
N ALA A 49 2.58 12.17 -11.59
CA ALA A 49 3.44 13.07 -12.37
C ALA A 49 2.82 14.44 -12.64
N ARG A 50 1.49 14.54 -12.77
CA ARG A 50 0.77 15.81 -13.00
C ARG A 50 0.46 16.56 -11.72
N GLU A 51 0.14 15.83 -10.65
CA GLU A 51 -0.33 16.36 -9.37
C GLU A 51 0.47 15.75 -8.19
N PRO A 52 1.81 16.01 -8.14
CA PRO A 52 2.68 15.36 -7.16
C PRO A 52 2.33 15.69 -5.70
N LEU A 53 1.85 16.90 -5.42
CA LEU A 53 1.41 17.29 -4.08
C LEU A 53 0.15 16.55 -3.67
N THR A 54 -0.78 16.33 -4.60
CA THR A 54 -1.99 15.54 -4.37
C THR A 54 -1.64 14.08 -4.12
N ASP A 55 -0.76 13.49 -4.94
CA ASP A 55 -0.30 12.11 -4.78
C ASP A 55 0.33 11.88 -3.41
N PHE A 56 1.32 12.72 -3.06
CA PHE A 56 2.01 12.63 -1.78
C PHE A 56 1.06 12.89 -0.60
N GLY A 57 0.17 13.86 -0.74
CA GLY A 57 -0.84 14.20 0.26
C GLY A 57 -1.77 13.03 0.57
N VAL A 58 -2.24 12.32 -0.46
CA VAL A 58 -3.11 11.14 -0.28
C VAL A 58 -2.33 9.94 0.24
N ASN A 59 -1.22 9.59 -0.42
CA ASN A 59 -0.52 8.33 -0.16
C ASN A 59 0.34 8.37 1.10
N ALA A 60 1.13 9.42 1.30
CA ALA A 60 2.04 9.52 2.43
C ALA A 60 1.39 10.22 3.64
N ASN A 61 0.92 11.46 3.46
CA ASN A 61 0.33 12.21 4.59
C ASN A 61 -0.98 11.58 5.07
N GLY A 62 -1.83 11.08 4.16
CA GLY A 62 -3.06 10.38 4.53
C GLY A 62 -2.79 9.12 5.35
N THR A 63 -1.76 8.37 5.00
CA THR A 63 -1.31 7.20 5.78
C THR A 63 -0.79 7.63 7.15
N LEU A 64 0.02 8.69 7.23
CA LEU A 64 0.51 9.23 8.49
C LEU A 64 -0.63 9.67 9.40
N ASN A 65 -1.61 10.38 8.86
CA ASN A 65 -2.79 10.82 9.63
C ASN A 65 -3.55 9.63 10.22
N LEU A 66 -3.72 8.56 9.45
CA LEU A 66 -4.44 7.37 9.91
C LEU A 66 -3.62 6.56 10.92
N LEU A 67 -2.31 6.42 10.72
CA LEU A 67 -1.41 5.78 11.68
C LEU A 67 -1.43 6.50 13.02
N GLU A 68 -1.29 7.83 13.01
CA GLU A 68 -1.28 8.63 14.22
C GLU A 68 -2.64 8.60 14.95
N ALA A 69 -3.73 8.71 14.21
CA ALA A 69 -5.07 8.59 14.79
C ALA A 69 -5.30 7.20 15.41
N THR A 70 -4.81 6.13 14.76
CA THR A 70 -4.90 4.76 15.29
C THR A 70 -4.08 4.62 16.56
N ARG A 71 -2.84 5.10 16.55
CA ARG A 71 -1.95 5.09 17.71
C ARG A 71 -2.58 5.74 18.95
N LEU A 72 -3.17 6.92 18.74
CA LEU A 72 -3.73 7.72 19.84
C LEU A 72 -5.08 7.21 20.37
N HIS A 73 -5.89 6.58 19.54
CA HIS A 73 -7.27 6.29 19.88
C HIS A 73 -7.65 4.80 19.81
N CYS A 74 -6.82 3.97 19.16
CA CYS A 74 -7.04 2.54 18.98
C CYS A 74 -5.71 1.77 19.15
N PRO A 75 -4.99 1.91 20.28
CA PRO A 75 -3.61 1.44 20.42
C PRO A 75 -3.46 -0.07 20.27
N ASP A 76 -4.52 -0.85 20.55
CA ASP A 76 -4.49 -2.31 20.43
C ASP A 76 -4.86 -2.83 19.04
N ALA A 77 -5.33 -1.95 18.15
CA ALA A 77 -5.75 -2.32 16.81
C ALA A 77 -4.57 -2.79 15.94
N VAL A 78 -4.80 -3.81 15.13
CA VAL A 78 -3.86 -4.19 14.06
C VAL A 78 -4.00 -3.19 12.91
N PHE A 79 -2.89 -2.70 12.38
CA PHE A 79 -2.86 -1.82 11.22
C PHE A 79 -2.27 -2.54 10.01
N ALA A 80 -3.12 -2.91 9.06
CA ALA A 80 -2.76 -3.57 7.81
C ALA A 80 -2.70 -2.54 6.67
N PHE A 81 -1.50 -2.22 6.20
CA PHE A 81 -1.28 -1.27 5.11
C PHE A 81 -1.09 -1.99 3.78
N MET A 82 -1.95 -1.66 2.81
CA MET A 82 -1.78 -2.15 1.44
C MET A 82 -0.74 -1.29 0.71
N SER A 83 0.51 -1.72 0.83
CA SER A 83 1.67 -1.17 0.13
C SER A 83 1.69 -1.66 -1.32
N THR A 84 2.83 -1.62 -1.98
CA THR A 84 2.97 -1.98 -3.39
C THR A 84 4.38 -2.50 -3.69
N ASN A 85 4.52 -3.35 -4.70
CA ASN A 85 5.83 -3.72 -5.23
C ASN A 85 6.63 -2.52 -5.79
N LYS A 86 5.97 -1.39 -6.05
CA LYS A 86 6.64 -0.15 -6.54
C LYS A 86 7.57 0.48 -5.51
N VAL A 87 7.54 0.02 -4.25
CA VAL A 87 8.55 0.41 -3.24
C VAL A 87 9.96 -0.06 -3.60
N TYR A 88 10.09 -1.10 -4.41
CA TYR A 88 11.38 -1.56 -4.95
C TYR A 88 11.84 -0.76 -6.17
N GLY A 89 10.97 0.08 -6.76
CA GLY A 89 11.27 0.81 -7.99
C GLY A 89 11.60 -0.12 -9.15
N ASP A 90 12.65 0.22 -9.88
CA ASP A 90 13.17 -0.57 -11.01
C ASP A 90 14.19 -1.66 -10.58
N ALA A 91 14.56 -1.75 -9.29
CA ALA A 91 15.55 -2.71 -8.81
C ALA A 91 15.25 -4.18 -9.21
N PRO A 92 13.99 -4.66 -9.23
CA PRO A 92 13.71 -6.01 -9.75
C PRO A 92 14.07 -6.21 -11.21
N ASN A 93 14.01 -5.15 -12.04
CA ASN A 93 14.36 -5.21 -13.46
C ASN A 93 15.88 -5.21 -13.73
N GLU A 94 16.68 -4.88 -12.71
CA GLU A 94 18.15 -4.91 -12.77
C GLU A 94 18.72 -6.30 -12.43
N LEU A 95 17.87 -7.21 -11.95
CA LEU A 95 18.27 -8.59 -11.66
C LEU A 95 18.55 -9.34 -12.95
N PRO A 96 19.54 -10.25 -12.96
CA PRO A 96 19.81 -11.11 -14.12
C PRO A 96 18.57 -11.95 -14.45
N LEU A 97 18.08 -11.78 -15.67
CA LEU A 97 16.92 -12.49 -16.20
C LEU A 97 17.32 -13.34 -17.40
N ILE A 98 16.68 -14.48 -17.54
CA ILE A 98 16.74 -15.33 -18.73
C ILE A 98 15.37 -15.38 -19.40
N GLU A 99 15.34 -15.37 -20.72
CA GLU A 99 14.12 -15.57 -21.49
C GLU A 99 13.85 -17.06 -21.68
N THR A 100 12.68 -17.50 -21.21
CA THR A 100 12.18 -18.85 -21.44
C THR A 100 11.15 -18.83 -22.57
N GLU A 101 10.60 -19.97 -22.97
CA GLU A 101 9.61 -20.07 -24.04
C GLU A 101 8.36 -19.17 -23.80
N THR A 102 7.98 -18.96 -22.56
CA THR A 102 6.70 -18.29 -22.22
C THR A 102 6.84 -17.06 -21.35
N ARG A 103 8.00 -16.82 -20.73
CA ARG A 103 8.19 -15.71 -19.77
C ARG A 103 9.66 -15.43 -19.49
N TRP A 104 9.89 -14.28 -18.84
CA TRP A 104 11.17 -13.97 -18.21
C TRP A 104 11.23 -14.57 -16.82
N GLU A 105 12.36 -15.18 -16.47
CA GLU A 105 12.64 -15.73 -15.15
C GLU A 105 13.98 -15.22 -14.63
N LEU A 106 14.18 -15.27 -13.31
CA LEU A 106 15.48 -14.99 -12.73
C LEU A 106 16.50 -16.04 -13.21
N ASP A 107 17.73 -15.59 -13.49
CA ASP A 107 18.84 -16.51 -13.77
C ASP A 107 18.97 -17.51 -12.60
N PRO A 108 19.05 -18.83 -12.85
CA PRO A 108 19.20 -19.84 -11.80
C PRO A 108 20.38 -19.63 -10.86
N ALA A 109 21.42 -18.90 -11.30
CA ALA A 109 22.54 -18.51 -10.44
C ALA A 109 22.19 -17.38 -9.46
N ASN A 110 21.07 -16.71 -9.63
CA ASN A 110 20.64 -15.65 -8.72
C ASN A 110 20.11 -16.25 -7.41
N PRO A 111 20.48 -15.73 -6.21
CA PRO A 111 20.02 -16.23 -4.92
C PRO A 111 18.50 -16.28 -4.77
N TRP A 112 17.79 -15.42 -5.50
CA TRP A 112 16.32 -15.33 -5.46
C TRP A 112 15.61 -16.15 -6.54
N ALA A 113 16.32 -16.94 -7.33
CA ALA A 113 15.73 -17.69 -8.46
C ALA A 113 14.66 -18.71 -8.01
N GLU A 114 14.87 -19.35 -6.85
CA GLU A 114 14.00 -20.42 -6.38
C GLU A 114 12.70 -19.89 -5.74
N HIS A 115 12.80 -18.83 -4.92
CA HIS A 115 11.68 -18.36 -4.08
C HIS A 115 11.24 -16.91 -4.37
N GLY A 116 11.85 -16.25 -5.37
CA GLY A 116 11.67 -14.83 -5.61
C GLY A 116 12.44 -13.97 -4.61
N PHE A 117 12.39 -12.66 -4.80
CA PHE A 117 13.01 -11.71 -3.85
C PHE A 117 12.08 -11.39 -2.69
N ASP A 118 12.68 -11.19 -1.54
CA ASP A 118 12.01 -10.84 -0.28
C ASP A 118 12.19 -9.35 0.08
N GLU A 119 11.91 -9.00 1.32
CA GLU A 119 11.99 -7.64 1.85
C GLU A 119 13.42 -7.11 1.99
N HIS A 120 14.46 -7.94 1.81
CA HIS A 120 15.86 -7.51 1.80
C HIS A 120 16.28 -6.90 0.46
N LEU A 121 15.48 -7.05 -0.60
CA LEU A 121 15.76 -6.33 -1.83
C LEU A 121 15.73 -4.83 -1.54
N ARG A 122 16.80 -4.13 -1.97
CA ARG A 122 16.95 -2.68 -1.72
C ARG A 122 15.78 -1.88 -2.27
N ILE A 123 15.45 -0.80 -1.55
CA ILE A 123 14.44 0.18 -1.96
C ILE A 123 15.04 1.55 -2.33
N ASP A 124 16.33 1.72 -2.14
CA ASP A 124 17.10 2.91 -2.51
C ASP A 124 17.84 2.71 -3.84
N GLN A 125 18.45 3.77 -4.36
CA GLN A 125 19.26 3.76 -5.59
C GLN A 125 18.53 3.15 -6.80
N SER A 126 17.22 3.31 -6.86
CA SER A 126 16.34 2.80 -7.90
C SER A 126 15.31 3.86 -8.28
N LYS A 127 14.88 3.87 -9.54
CA LYS A 127 13.85 4.80 -10.01
C LYS A 127 12.47 4.30 -9.59
N HIS A 128 11.76 5.10 -8.77
CA HIS A 128 10.47 4.70 -8.18
C HIS A 128 9.23 5.27 -8.86
N SER A 129 9.35 6.30 -9.69
CA SER A 129 8.26 7.23 -9.99
C SER A 129 7.81 8.03 -8.75
N LEU A 130 7.04 9.11 -8.96
CA LEU A 130 6.49 9.90 -7.83
C LEU A 130 5.49 9.10 -7.01
N PHE A 131 4.63 8.31 -7.66
CA PHE A 131 3.73 7.38 -6.99
C PHE A 131 4.49 6.36 -6.12
N GLY A 132 5.54 5.73 -6.67
CA GLY A 132 6.37 4.80 -5.91
C GLY A 132 7.01 5.47 -4.70
N ALA A 133 7.53 6.71 -4.86
CA ALA A 133 8.15 7.47 -3.78
C ALA A 133 7.16 7.78 -2.63
N SER A 134 5.94 8.21 -2.95
CA SER A 134 4.90 8.45 -1.92
C SER A 134 4.49 7.16 -1.20
N LYS A 135 4.46 6.03 -1.90
CA LYS A 135 4.18 4.73 -1.29
C LYS A 135 5.35 4.20 -0.46
N VAL A 136 6.62 4.48 -0.85
CA VAL A 136 7.79 4.18 -0.01
C VAL A 136 7.72 4.94 1.30
N ALA A 137 7.40 6.24 1.27
CA ALA A 137 7.25 7.03 2.49
C ALA A 137 6.19 6.42 3.42
N ALA A 138 5.02 6.05 2.90
CA ALA A 138 3.96 5.41 3.67
C ALA A 138 4.36 4.02 4.21
N ASP A 139 5.06 3.22 3.41
CA ASP A 139 5.54 1.88 3.79
C ASP A 139 6.52 1.96 4.97
N VAL A 140 7.51 2.84 4.87
CA VAL A 140 8.50 3.07 5.94
C VAL A 140 7.82 3.63 7.19
N LEU A 141 6.89 4.59 7.07
CA LEU A 141 6.13 5.09 8.21
C LEU A 141 5.37 3.97 8.92
N CYS A 142 4.70 3.09 8.19
CA CYS A 142 3.99 1.96 8.76
C CYS A 142 4.92 1.06 9.59
N GLN A 143 6.12 0.77 9.09
CA GLN A 143 7.13 -0.01 9.81
C GLN A 143 7.64 0.74 11.06
N GLU A 144 7.93 2.04 10.93
CA GLU A 144 8.45 2.83 12.06
C GLU A 144 7.42 3.02 13.18
N TYR A 145 6.14 3.14 12.86
CA TYR A 145 5.09 3.14 13.89
C TYR A 145 5.05 1.82 14.67
N GLY A 146 5.33 0.70 14.01
CA GLY A 146 5.52 -0.58 14.70
C GLY A 146 6.75 -0.58 15.63
N ARG A 147 7.89 -0.09 15.11
CA ARG A 147 9.16 -0.11 15.85
C ARG A 147 9.21 0.88 17.02
N TYR A 148 8.72 2.12 16.80
CA TYR A 148 8.81 3.19 17.81
C TYR A 148 7.68 3.19 18.82
N PHE A 149 6.49 2.76 18.43
CA PHE A 149 5.30 2.85 19.27
C PHE A 149 4.70 1.49 19.64
N ASP A 150 5.38 0.40 19.26
CA ASP A 150 4.93 -0.98 19.50
C ASP A 150 3.53 -1.28 18.96
N MET A 151 3.15 -0.57 17.89
CA MET A 151 1.90 -0.82 17.19
C MET A 151 1.99 -2.13 16.41
N LYS A 152 0.88 -2.86 16.34
CA LYS A 152 0.75 -4.08 15.52
C LYS A 152 0.56 -3.70 14.05
N THR A 153 1.66 -3.37 13.34
CA THR A 153 1.62 -2.93 11.95
C THR A 153 2.11 -4.01 10.99
N GLY A 154 1.52 -4.05 9.79
CA GLY A 154 1.99 -4.88 8.70
C GLY A 154 1.83 -4.14 7.36
N ALA A 155 2.89 -4.10 6.53
CA ALA A 155 2.87 -3.54 5.20
C ALA A 155 2.91 -4.66 4.15
N PHE A 156 1.89 -4.73 3.28
CA PHE A 156 1.75 -5.76 2.25
C PHE A 156 2.13 -5.20 0.89
N ARG A 157 3.31 -5.58 0.38
CA ARG A 157 3.88 -5.11 -0.90
C ARG A 157 3.33 -5.90 -2.08
N GLY A 158 2.02 -5.76 -2.33
CA GLY A 158 1.35 -6.45 -3.43
C GLY A 158 1.76 -5.94 -4.81
N GLY A 159 1.76 -6.84 -5.80
CA GLY A 159 1.88 -6.51 -7.21
C GLY A 159 0.51 -6.14 -7.81
N CYS A 160 0.24 -6.57 -9.05
CA CYS A 160 -1.08 -6.45 -9.66
C CYS A 160 -2.07 -7.41 -8.98
N LEU A 161 -2.70 -6.94 -7.91
CA LEU A 161 -3.72 -7.73 -7.23
C LEU A 161 -4.96 -7.87 -8.12
N THR A 162 -5.45 -9.09 -8.24
CA THR A 162 -6.64 -9.41 -9.04
C THR A 162 -7.47 -10.48 -8.35
N GLY A 163 -8.70 -10.69 -8.80
CA GLY A 163 -9.59 -11.68 -8.21
C GLY A 163 -10.99 -11.64 -8.82
N PRO A 164 -11.91 -12.54 -8.39
CA PRO A 164 -13.24 -12.67 -8.98
C PRO A 164 -14.11 -11.41 -8.94
N ALA A 165 -13.89 -10.52 -7.96
CA ALA A 165 -14.60 -9.26 -7.81
C ALA A 165 -13.77 -8.04 -8.22
N HIS A 166 -12.67 -8.24 -8.94
CA HIS A 166 -11.81 -7.15 -9.40
C HIS A 166 -12.51 -6.35 -10.50
N TRP A 167 -12.59 -5.03 -10.31
CA TRP A 167 -13.07 -4.10 -11.32
C TRP A 167 -11.88 -3.40 -11.97
N GLY A 168 -11.55 -3.84 -13.19
CA GLY A 168 -10.53 -3.20 -14.00
C GLY A 168 -10.97 -1.83 -14.50
N ALA A 169 -10.03 -0.91 -14.63
CA ALA A 169 -10.20 0.38 -15.31
C ALA A 169 -9.19 0.50 -16.45
N ALA A 170 -9.41 1.42 -17.38
CA ALA A 170 -8.60 1.58 -18.59
C ALA A 170 -7.07 1.66 -18.32
N LEU A 171 -6.68 2.18 -17.17
CA LEU A 171 -5.28 2.35 -16.77
C LEU A 171 -4.85 1.39 -15.65
N HIS A 172 -5.76 0.56 -15.13
CA HIS A 172 -5.48 -0.36 -14.03
C HIS A 172 -6.31 -1.63 -14.15
N GLY A 173 -5.71 -2.76 -13.73
CA GLY A 173 -6.39 -4.03 -13.69
C GLY A 173 -6.68 -4.59 -15.08
N PHE A 174 -5.70 -4.52 -15.99
CA PHE A 174 -5.83 -4.95 -17.39
C PHE A 174 -6.40 -6.36 -17.56
N VAL A 175 -6.17 -7.26 -16.60
CA VAL A 175 -6.71 -8.63 -16.63
C VAL A 175 -8.23 -8.66 -16.49
N ALA A 176 -8.81 -7.72 -15.73
CA ALA A 176 -10.25 -7.62 -15.49
C ALA A 176 -10.95 -6.60 -16.41
N TYR A 177 -10.18 -5.76 -17.10
CA TYR A 177 -10.68 -4.75 -18.04
C TYR A 177 -10.85 -5.37 -19.43
N ARG A 178 -12.12 -5.54 -19.82
CA ARG A 178 -12.54 -5.95 -21.17
C ARG A 178 -13.70 -5.11 -21.66
#